data_d1769bf95400e4c0924dcd561f614962
#
_entry.id   d1769bf95400e4c0924dcd561f614962
#
_cell.length_a   1.000
_cell.length_b   1.000
_cell.length_c   1.000
_cell.angle_alpha   90.00
_cell.angle_beta   90.00
_cell.angle_gamma   90.00
#
_symmetry.space_group_name_H-M   'P 1'
#
loop_
_entity.id
_entity.type
_entity.pdbx_description
1 polymer ?
#
loop_
_entity_poly.entity_id
_entity_poly.type
_entity_poly.pdbx_seq_one_letter_code
_entity_poly.pdbx_strand_id
1 'polypeptide(L)'
;MSDLARILVSIVAILTTVDLAAADQSQEDLLRQRMAFWEAHAPHCKAGDFDSPTKATTDPNQPCDDGDMTMFNGLLCYAGDERGCQAVIDAQDPESGQWFRSPRIRLLGHNDRGDASFSPDMALGVQLYLVKKGDTERAMKWATWLNGLVYKDFAPWGVNWFNKLTDHNIAWFCLEQYGCVVRPGDAASLGLTFDYLHDKKGMPVLPDGSIRGTAASWVKWEATFMWLSSNNRPGYSQHLHAVDILLRRLINGDDNAYMQEAKDLAGKKENEGNAFFAWLAGKSRAEVIDQTLKRCQAPDVLPKPPLFQWQWERDNHVDPGQLLAYQQSCYWDCIFMAKLLKVQSP
;
A
#
# COMPACT_ATOMS: atom_id res chain seq x y z
N MET A 1 -46.80 -32.13 -4.44
CA MET A 1 -46.57 -30.73 -4.82
C MET A 1 -46.91 -30.62 -6.29
N SER A 2 -47.86 -29.80 -6.68
CA SER A 2 -48.34 -29.68 -8.03
C SER A 2 -47.30 -28.96 -8.90
N ASP A 3 -47.30 -29.26 -10.19
CA ASP A 3 -46.39 -28.64 -11.14
C ASP A 3 -46.47 -27.12 -11.17
N LEU A 4 -47.62 -26.55 -10.75
CA LEU A 4 -47.82 -25.10 -10.57
C LEU A 4 -46.88 -24.53 -9.49
N ALA A 5 -46.61 -25.23 -8.38
CA ALA A 5 -45.75 -24.78 -7.31
C ALA A 5 -44.26 -24.77 -7.75
N ARG A 6 -43.88 -25.72 -8.61
CA ARG A 6 -42.52 -25.75 -9.17
C ARG A 6 -42.27 -24.61 -10.18
N ILE A 7 -43.26 -24.27 -11.01
CA ILE A 7 -43.18 -23.16 -11.96
C ILE A 7 -43.10 -21.81 -11.23
N LEU A 8 -43.90 -21.60 -10.18
CA LEU A 8 -43.88 -20.38 -9.36
C LEU A 8 -42.51 -20.19 -8.66
N VAL A 9 -41.93 -21.23 -8.08
CA VAL A 9 -40.61 -21.16 -7.44
C VAL A 9 -39.52 -20.85 -8.45
N SER A 10 -39.58 -21.40 -9.66
CA SER A 10 -38.60 -21.12 -10.73
C SER A 10 -38.71 -19.68 -11.24
N ILE A 11 -39.91 -19.13 -11.39
CA ILE A 11 -40.12 -17.74 -11.84
C ILE A 11 -39.63 -16.75 -10.79
N VAL A 12 -39.88 -16.98 -9.51
CA VAL A 12 -39.42 -16.13 -8.42
C VAL A 12 -37.87 -16.15 -8.35
N ALA A 13 -37.25 -17.32 -8.50
CA ALA A 13 -35.79 -17.43 -8.51
C ALA A 13 -35.15 -16.70 -9.70
N ILE A 14 -35.76 -16.73 -10.87
CA ILE A 14 -35.26 -16.02 -12.07
C ILE A 14 -35.42 -14.50 -11.90
N LEU A 15 -36.55 -14.03 -11.39
CA LEU A 15 -36.78 -12.60 -11.16
C LEU A 15 -35.79 -12.02 -10.14
N THR A 16 -35.54 -12.73 -9.04
CA THR A 16 -34.60 -12.27 -8.00
C THR A 16 -33.15 -12.24 -8.50
N THR A 17 -32.75 -13.16 -9.37
CA THR A 17 -31.40 -13.16 -9.95
C THR A 17 -31.20 -12.06 -10.98
N VAL A 18 -32.22 -11.71 -11.74
CA VAL A 18 -32.16 -10.60 -12.72
C VAL A 18 -32.08 -9.26 -12.00
N ASP A 19 -32.87 -9.05 -10.94
CA ASP A 19 -32.84 -7.81 -10.18
C ASP A 19 -31.50 -7.59 -9.47
N LEU A 20 -30.89 -8.64 -8.91
CA LEU A 20 -29.59 -8.57 -8.26
C LEU A 20 -28.47 -8.25 -9.28
N ALA A 21 -28.49 -8.88 -10.45
CA ALA A 21 -27.51 -8.63 -11.52
C ALA A 21 -27.64 -7.18 -12.07
N ALA A 22 -28.85 -6.66 -12.21
CA ALA A 22 -29.08 -5.29 -12.63
C ALA A 22 -28.63 -4.26 -11.58
N ALA A 23 -28.82 -4.56 -10.30
CA ALA A 23 -28.35 -3.71 -9.21
C ALA A 23 -26.81 -3.66 -9.13
N ASP A 24 -26.14 -4.80 -9.29
CA ASP A 24 -24.68 -4.88 -9.30
C ASP A 24 -24.10 -4.13 -10.51
N GLN A 25 -24.70 -4.23 -11.67
CA GLN A 25 -24.29 -3.48 -12.87
C GLN A 25 -24.44 -1.97 -12.67
N SER A 26 -25.52 -1.53 -12.02
CA SER A 26 -25.75 -0.12 -11.70
C SER A 26 -24.70 0.45 -10.73
N GLN A 27 -24.27 -0.32 -9.73
CA GLN A 27 -23.22 0.11 -8.79
C GLN A 27 -21.85 0.17 -9.46
N GLU A 28 -21.54 -0.77 -10.34
CA GLU A 28 -20.30 -0.77 -11.09
C GLU A 28 -20.22 0.41 -12.08
N ASP A 29 -21.31 0.73 -12.75
CA ASP A 29 -21.40 1.91 -13.63
C ASP A 29 -21.24 3.21 -12.86
N LEU A 30 -21.82 3.29 -11.67
CA LEU A 30 -21.63 4.44 -10.77
C LEU A 30 -20.17 4.56 -10.30
N LEU A 31 -19.52 3.44 -9.95
CA LEU A 31 -18.12 3.43 -9.57
C LEU A 31 -17.22 3.90 -10.72
N ARG A 32 -17.50 3.46 -11.94
CA ARG A 32 -16.80 3.88 -13.17
C ARG A 32 -16.95 5.39 -13.40
N GLN A 33 -18.16 5.91 -13.28
CA GLN A 33 -18.42 7.34 -13.43
C GLN A 33 -17.69 8.18 -12.38
N ARG A 34 -17.69 7.72 -11.11
CA ARG A 34 -16.97 8.43 -10.04
C ARG A 34 -15.47 8.36 -10.22
N MET A 35 -14.93 7.23 -10.69
CA MET A 35 -13.51 7.08 -10.97
C MET A 35 -13.02 8.11 -11.97
N ALA A 36 -13.76 8.39 -13.04
CA ALA A 36 -13.41 9.44 -14.00
C ALA A 36 -13.33 10.84 -13.34
N PHE A 37 -14.24 11.12 -12.39
CA PHE A 37 -14.17 12.35 -11.61
C PHE A 37 -12.94 12.40 -10.71
N TRP A 38 -12.62 11.31 -10.00
CA TRP A 38 -11.45 11.26 -9.12
C TRP A 38 -10.16 11.44 -9.91
N GLU A 39 -10.03 10.77 -11.06
CA GLU A 39 -8.86 10.91 -11.95
C GLU A 39 -8.66 12.34 -12.46
N ALA A 40 -9.74 13.07 -12.69
CA ALA A 40 -9.68 14.46 -13.14
C ALA A 40 -9.32 15.48 -12.03
N HIS A 41 -9.45 15.08 -10.75
CA HIS A 41 -9.30 15.99 -9.62
C HIS A 41 -8.29 15.54 -8.57
N ALA A 42 -7.74 14.32 -8.69
CA ALA A 42 -6.72 13.83 -7.77
C ALA A 42 -5.46 14.71 -7.80
N PRO A 43 -4.91 15.07 -6.65
CA PRO A 43 -3.77 15.98 -6.62
C PRO A 43 -2.51 15.34 -7.20
N HIS A 44 -1.73 16.14 -7.89
CA HIS A 44 -0.45 15.78 -8.47
C HIS A 44 0.67 16.64 -7.91
N CYS A 45 1.80 15.99 -7.64
CA CYS A 45 3.04 16.69 -7.30
C CYS A 45 3.87 16.93 -8.54
N LYS A 46 4.08 18.20 -8.88
CA LYS A 46 4.97 18.61 -9.95
C LYS A 46 6.28 19.12 -9.34
N ALA A 47 7.37 18.39 -9.58
CA ALA A 47 8.69 18.73 -9.09
C ALA A 47 9.73 18.43 -10.16
N GLY A 48 10.38 19.48 -10.69
CA GLY A 48 11.21 19.35 -11.90
C GLY A 48 10.39 18.79 -13.06
N ASP A 49 10.88 17.70 -13.64
CA ASP A 49 10.21 17.00 -14.75
C ASP A 49 9.20 15.93 -14.27
N PHE A 50 9.02 15.77 -12.95
CA PHE A 50 8.12 14.77 -12.39
C PHE A 50 6.70 15.29 -12.22
N ASP A 51 5.74 14.45 -12.53
CA ASP A 51 4.32 14.62 -12.27
C ASP A 51 3.77 13.32 -11.66
N SER A 52 3.66 13.29 -10.34
CA SER A 52 3.35 12.07 -9.59
C SER A 52 2.10 12.21 -8.73
N PRO A 53 1.37 11.09 -8.50
CA PRO A 53 0.29 11.05 -7.52
C PRO A 53 0.78 11.51 -6.15
N THR A 54 -0.01 12.38 -5.49
CA THR A 54 0.31 12.89 -4.16
C THR A 54 -0.95 13.14 -3.35
N LYS A 55 -0.77 13.51 -2.09
CA LYS A 55 -1.81 14.13 -1.27
C LYS A 55 -1.71 15.64 -1.37
N ALA A 56 -2.82 16.36 -1.27
CA ALA A 56 -2.79 17.81 -1.16
C ALA A 56 -2.16 18.21 0.20
N THR A 57 -1.47 19.33 0.22
CA THR A 57 -0.94 19.90 1.45
C THR A 57 -1.83 21.01 2.00
N THR A 58 -1.85 21.15 3.31
CA THR A 58 -2.44 22.30 3.99
C THR A 58 -1.48 23.50 4.08
N ASP A 59 -0.20 23.27 3.81
CA ASP A 59 0.82 24.34 3.82
C ASP A 59 0.90 24.98 2.42
N PRO A 60 0.53 26.28 2.29
CA PRO A 60 0.56 26.97 0.99
C PRO A 60 1.97 27.14 0.42
N ASN A 61 3.00 26.98 1.25
CA ASN A 61 4.40 27.06 0.81
C ASN A 61 4.96 25.73 0.30
N GLN A 62 4.20 24.65 0.42
CA GLN A 62 4.64 23.35 -0.04
C GLN A 62 3.76 22.86 -1.20
N PRO A 63 4.36 22.47 -2.32
CA PRO A 63 3.59 22.06 -3.51
C PRO A 63 2.91 20.71 -3.33
N CYS A 64 3.43 19.86 -2.41
CA CYS A 64 3.04 18.46 -2.28
C CYS A 64 3.10 17.99 -0.83
N ASP A 65 2.29 16.99 -0.48
CA ASP A 65 2.48 16.21 0.72
C ASP A 65 3.26 14.93 0.38
N ASP A 66 4.50 14.85 0.82
CA ASP A 66 5.40 13.72 0.55
C ASP A 66 5.27 12.58 1.58
N GLY A 67 4.44 12.75 2.60
CA GLY A 67 4.24 11.74 3.63
C GLY A 67 3.73 10.43 3.04
N ASP A 68 4.52 9.37 3.17
CA ASP A 68 4.22 7.99 2.78
C ASP A 68 3.94 7.76 1.27
N MET A 69 4.28 8.72 0.41
CA MET A 69 3.90 8.67 -1.00
C MET A 69 4.52 7.52 -1.77
N THR A 70 5.75 7.10 -1.49
CA THR A 70 6.33 5.92 -2.15
C THR A 70 5.58 4.64 -1.79
N MET A 71 5.03 4.52 -0.57
CA MET A 71 4.17 3.41 -0.19
C MET A 71 2.84 3.44 -0.96
N PHE A 72 2.16 4.58 -0.99
CA PHE A 72 0.86 4.71 -1.69
C PHE A 72 1.00 4.54 -3.19
N ASN A 73 2.07 5.06 -3.79
CA ASN A 73 2.38 4.85 -5.19
C ASN A 73 2.70 3.38 -5.50
N GLY A 74 3.33 2.66 -4.58
CA GLY A 74 3.51 1.21 -4.67
C GLY A 74 2.17 0.45 -4.67
N LEU A 75 1.22 0.88 -3.85
CA LEU A 75 -0.15 0.34 -3.84
C LEU A 75 -0.88 0.63 -5.16
N LEU A 76 -0.80 1.85 -5.68
CA LEU A 76 -1.35 2.21 -6.99
C LEU A 76 -0.74 1.35 -8.10
N CYS A 77 0.58 1.17 -8.10
CA CYS A 77 1.28 0.29 -9.04
C CYS A 77 0.80 -1.16 -8.94
N TYR A 78 0.65 -1.69 -7.72
CA TYR A 78 0.09 -3.02 -7.52
C TYR A 78 -1.30 -3.15 -8.14
N ALA A 79 -2.16 -2.16 -7.96
CA ALA A 79 -3.51 -2.12 -8.51
C ALA A 79 -3.54 -1.91 -10.05
N GLY A 80 -2.39 -1.68 -10.69
CA GLY A 80 -2.26 -1.51 -12.13
C GLY A 80 -2.35 -0.07 -12.62
N ASP A 81 -2.12 0.91 -11.75
CA ASP A 81 -1.97 2.30 -12.16
C ASP A 81 -0.50 2.60 -12.48
N GLU A 82 -0.20 2.84 -13.75
CA GLU A 82 1.18 3.08 -14.21
C GLU A 82 1.76 4.39 -13.68
N ARG A 83 0.93 5.37 -13.32
CA ARG A 83 1.38 6.62 -12.68
C ARG A 83 2.02 6.33 -11.32
N GLY A 84 1.40 5.41 -10.55
CA GLY A 84 1.98 4.94 -9.30
C GLY A 84 3.30 4.19 -9.51
N CYS A 85 3.39 3.32 -10.54
CA CYS A 85 4.63 2.63 -10.86
C CYS A 85 5.75 3.63 -11.22
N GLN A 86 5.43 4.61 -12.07
CA GLN A 86 6.39 5.63 -12.48
C GLN A 86 6.85 6.49 -11.30
N ALA A 87 5.93 6.87 -10.40
CA ALA A 87 6.28 7.63 -9.22
C ALA A 87 7.23 6.87 -8.26
N VAL A 88 7.07 5.54 -8.13
CA VAL A 88 8.05 4.72 -7.38
C VAL A 88 9.40 4.71 -8.09
N ILE A 89 9.42 4.53 -9.41
CA ILE A 89 10.65 4.58 -10.22
C ILE A 89 11.38 5.93 -10.02
N ASP A 90 10.63 7.02 -10.13
CA ASP A 90 11.16 8.38 -10.04
C ASP A 90 11.64 8.75 -8.64
N ALA A 91 11.19 8.03 -7.62
CA ALA A 91 11.67 8.20 -6.25
C ALA A 91 13.01 7.48 -5.98
N GLN A 92 13.52 6.65 -6.91
CA GLN A 92 14.84 6.04 -6.79
C GLN A 92 15.91 6.95 -7.39
N ASP A 93 16.99 7.18 -6.67
CA ASP A 93 18.19 7.77 -7.23
C ASP A 93 18.88 6.77 -8.17
N PRO A 94 19.05 7.09 -9.46
CA PRO A 94 19.56 6.15 -10.45
C PRO A 94 21.04 5.80 -10.27
N GLU A 95 21.81 6.66 -9.59
CA GLU A 95 23.24 6.48 -9.40
C GLU A 95 23.52 5.65 -8.14
N SER A 96 22.96 6.06 -7.00
CA SER A 96 23.19 5.39 -5.72
C SER A 96 22.31 4.16 -5.52
N GLY A 97 21.12 4.11 -6.12
CA GLY A 97 20.11 3.09 -5.88
C GLY A 97 19.25 3.33 -4.65
N GLN A 98 19.47 4.42 -3.91
CA GLN A 98 18.67 4.83 -2.77
C GLN A 98 17.25 5.19 -3.21
N TRP A 99 16.24 4.79 -2.43
CA TRP A 99 14.88 5.30 -2.57
C TRP A 99 14.57 6.42 -1.60
N PHE A 100 13.68 7.30 -2.00
CA PHE A 100 13.18 8.44 -1.24
C PHE A 100 11.66 8.38 -1.05
N ARG A 101 11.11 9.21 -0.17
CA ARG A 101 9.65 9.29 0.09
C ARG A 101 8.83 9.66 -1.13
N SER A 102 9.41 10.44 -2.04
CA SER A 102 8.79 10.89 -3.27
C SER A 102 9.85 11.31 -4.29
N PRO A 103 9.49 11.49 -5.57
CA PRO A 103 10.38 12.10 -6.55
C PRO A 103 10.88 13.49 -6.14
N ARG A 104 10.04 14.29 -5.48
CA ARG A 104 10.42 15.61 -4.98
C ARG A 104 11.50 15.55 -3.91
N ILE A 105 11.33 14.67 -2.93
CA ILE A 105 12.33 14.47 -1.86
C ILE A 105 13.65 13.95 -2.43
N ARG A 106 13.61 13.12 -3.45
CA ARG A 106 14.82 12.70 -4.18
C ARG A 106 15.56 13.90 -4.79
N LEU A 107 14.83 14.82 -5.45
CA LEU A 107 15.46 16.02 -6.04
C LEU A 107 16.11 16.93 -4.99
N LEU A 108 15.51 17.03 -3.82
CA LEU A 108 16.05 17.80 -2.70
C LEU A 108 17.22 17.08 -2.02
N GLY A 109 17.33 15.77 -2.13
CA GLY A 109 18.29 14.94 -1.42
C GLY A 109 18.04 14.82 0.09
N HIS A 110 17.03 15.46 0.62
CA HIS A 110 16.61 15.43 2.02
C HIS A 110 15.13 15.77 2.16
N ASN A 111 14.53 15.39 3.28
CA ASN A 111 13.16 15.78 3.58
C ASN A 111 13.15 17.17 4.26
N ASP A 112 12.59 18.17 3.58
CA ASP A 112 12.50 19.55 4.03
C ASP A 112 11.48 19.78 5.16
N ARG A 113 10.73 18.74 5.55
CA ARG A 113 9.80 18.76 6.69
C ARG A 113 10.43 18.24 8.00
N GLY A 114 11.71 17.94 8.02
CA GLY A 114 12.41 17.46 9.19
C GLY A 114 12.14 16.00 9.56
N ASP A 115 11.46 15.26 8.71
CA ASP A 115 11.26 13.81 8.83
C ASP A 115 12.32 13.07 8.01
N ALA A 116 12.38 11.74 8.13
CA ALA A 116 13.31 10.92 7.35
C ALA A 116 13.03 11.01 5.85
N SER A 117 14.07 10.97 5.02
CA SER A 117 13.94 10.95 3.55
C SER A 117 13.33 9.65 3.04
N PHE A 118 13.39 8.60 3.83
CA PHE A 118 12.81 7.29 3.58
C PHE A 118 12.57 6.57 4.90
N SER A 119 11.63 5.63 4.95
CA SER A 119 11.32 4.83 6.13
C SER A 119 10.96 3.39 5.76
N PRO A 120 11.03 2.42 6.70
CA PRO A 120 10.75 1.01 6.42
C PRO A 120 9.35 0.75 5.86
N ASP A 121 8.36 1.54 6.21
CA ASP A 121 7.01 1.49 5.68
C ASP A 121 6.96 1.86 4.18
N MET A 122 7.77 2.86 3.75
CA MET A 122 7.96 3.16 2.33
C MET A 122 8.52 1.96 1.56
N ALA A 123 9.38 1.17 2.21
CA ALA A 123 9.96 -0.02 1.62
C ALA A 123 8.91 -1.06 1.20
N LEU A 124 7.76 -1.14 1.86
CA LEU A 124 6.65 -2.00 1.43
C LEU A 124 6.11 -1.60 0.05
N GLY A 125 5.96 -0.31 -0.21
CA GLY A 125 5.55 0.19 -1.53
C GLY A 125 6.57 -0.11 -2.62
N VAL A 126 7.87 0.08 -2.32
CA VAL A 126 8.96 -0.30 -3.23
C VAL A 126 8.92 -1.80 -3.54
N GLN A 127 8.75 -2.65 -2.53
CA GLN A 127 8.69 -4.10 -2.69
C GLN A 127 7.48 -4.53 -3.54
N LEU A 128 6.31 -3.92 -3.32
CA LEU A 128 5.14 -4.16 -4.17
C LEU A 128 5.43 -3.86 -5.63
N TYR A 129 6.06 -2.73 -5.92
CA TYR A 129 6.50 -2.37 -7.27
C TYR A 129 7.49 -3.40 -7.83
N LEU A 130 8.56 -3.70 -7.10
CA LEU A 130 9.62 -4.61 -7.56
C LEU A 130 9.08 -6.01 -7.88
N VAL A 131 8.24 -6.56 -7.02
CA VAL A 131 7.64 -7.88 -7.23
C VAL A 131 6.64 -7.84 -8.38
N LYS A 132 5.79 -6.83 -8.45
CA LYS A 132 4.78 -6.66 -9.50
C LYS A 132 5.39 -6.54 -10.88
N LYS A 133 6.44 -5.74 -11.04
CA LYS A 133 7.12 -5.49 -12.32
C LYS A 133 8.24 -6.50 -12.61
N GLY A 134 8.74 -7.18 -11.60
CA GLY A 134 9.93 -8.04 -11.73
C GLY A 134 11.17 -7.22 -12.08
N ASP A 135 11.28 -5.99 -11.55
CA ASP A 135 12.36 -5.06 -11.87
C ASP A 135 13.63 -5.40 -11.09
N THR A 136 14.38 -6.35 -11.64
CA THR A 136 15.61 -6.86 -11.03
C THR A 136 16.76 -5.86 -11.11
N GLU A 137 16.77 -4.94 -12.08
CA GLU A 137 17.83 -3.92 -12.21
C GLU A 137 17.77 -2.93 -11.05
N ARG A 138 16.58 -2.37 -10.79
CA ARG A 138 16.38 -1.45 -9.67
C ARG A 138 16.55 -2.13 -8.32
N ALA A 139 16.09 -3.38 -8.22
CA ALA A 139 16.30 -4.19 -7.03
C ALA A 139 17.78 -4.39 -6.73
N MET A 140 18.62 -4.68 -7.74
CA MET A 140 20.06 -4.82 -7.58
C MET A 140 20.74 -3.52 -7.14
N LYS A 141 20.36 -2.38 -7.73
CA LYS A 141 20.88 -1.08 -7.30
C LYS A 141 20.54 -0.83 -5.82
N TRP A 142 19.29 -1.08 -5.44
CA TRP A 142 18.87 -0.92 -4.04
C TRP A 142 19.60 -1.87 -3.09
N ALA A 143 19.69 -3.14 -3.47
CA ALA A 143 20.41 -4.14 -2.69
C ALA A 143 21.91 -3.78 -2.52
N THR A 144 22.53 -3.26 -3.56
CA THR A 144 23.93 -2.77 -3.51
C THR A 144 24.07 -1.59 -2.55
N TRP A 145 23.15 -0.64 -2.62
CA TRP A 145 23.11 0.50 -1.71
C TRP A 145 22.91 0.03 -0.25
N LEU A 146 21.93 -0.84 0.01
CA LEU A 146 21.68 -1.42 1.33
C LEU A 146 22.91 -2.15 1.87
N ASN A 147 23.56 -2.97 1.05
CA ASN A 147 24.77 -3.71 1.43
C ASN A 147 25.92 -2.76 1.79
N GLY A 148 26.07 -1.68 1.02
CA GLY A 148 27.06 -0.63 1.31
C GLY A 148 26.84 0.05 2.67
N LEU A 149 25.58 0.16 3.12
CA LEU A 149 25.24 0.68 4.43
C LEU A 149 25.58 -0.29 5.56
N VAL A 150 25.27 -1.56 5.36
CA VAL A 150 25.59 -2.62 6.33
C VAL A 150 27.10 -2.69 6.56
N TYR A 151 27.88 -2.61 5.49
CA TYR A 151 29.33 -2.73 5.56
C TYR A 151 30.03 -1.60 6.32
N LYS A 152 29.49 -0.39 6.25
CA LYS A 152 30.09 0.81 6.86
C LYS A 152 29.80 0.95 8.35
N ASP A 153 28.71 0.36 8.83
CA ASP A 153 28.21 0.62 10.17
C ASP A 153 27.81 -0.65 10.91
N PHE A 154 28.52 -1.70 10.62
CA PHE A 154 28.30 -3.00 11.28
C PHE A 154 28.45 -2.88 12.80
N ALA A 155 27.34 -2.79 13.50
CA ALA A 155 27.31 -3.17 14.91
C ALA A 155 27.17 -4.69 15.01
N PRO A 156 27.74 -5.33 16.04
CA PRO A 156 27.80 -6.80 16.18
C PRO A 156 26.45 -7.51 16.09
N TRP A 157 25.37 -6.80 15.96
CA TRP A 157 24.00 -7.30 15.96
C TRP A 157 23.32 -7.28 14.59
N GLY A 158 24.02 -6.88 13.52
CA GLY A 158 23.51 -6.96 12.14
C GLY A 158 22.30 -6.10 11.80
N VAL A 159 21.98 -5.11 12.62
CA VAL A 159 20.69 -4.42 12.60
C VAL A 159 20.73 -3.01 12.00
N ASN A 160 21.94 -2.49 11.77
CA ASN A 160 22.09 -1.07 11.45
C ASN A 160 21.67 -0.64 10.06
N TRP A 161 21.67 -1.52 9.09
CA TRP A 161 21.29 -1.15 7.73
C TRP A 161 19.80 -0.78 7.61
N PHE A 162 18.94 -1.41 8.41
CA PHE A 162 17.53 -1.04 8.49
C PHE A 162 17.35 0.38 9.00
N ASN A 163 18.17 0.78 9.92
CA ASN A 163 18.13 2.12 10.48
C ASN A 163 18.52 3.17 9.45
N LYS A 164 19.33 2.82 8.48
CA LYS A 164 19.74 3.76 7.42
C LYS A 164 18.75 3.90 6.30
N LEU A 165 17.77 3.02 6.17
CA LEU A 165 16.58 3.28 5.35
C LEU A 165 15.83 4.54 5.81
N THR A 166 16.05 4.97 7.04
CA THR A 166 15.39 6.11 7.66
C THR A 166 16.26 7.35 7.77
N ASP A 167 17.42 7.41 7.13
CA ASP A 167 18.36 8.51 7.20
C ASP A 167 18.86 8.83 8.60
N HIS A 168 18.14 9.64 9.34
CA HIS A 168 18.50 10.06 10.67
C HIS A 168 17.73 9.40 11.78
N ASN A 169 16.87 8.45 11.46
CA ASN A 169 16.09 7.78 12.47
C ASN A 169 16.61 6.41 12.87
N ILE A 170 17.91 6.21 12.72
CA ILE A 170 18.59 5.17 13.51
C ILE A 170 18.07 5.19 14.93
N ALA A 171 17.93 6.39 15.48
CA ALA A 171 17.36 6.63 16.78
C ALA A 171 15.93 6.11 16.95
N TRP A 172 15.06 6.19 15.96
CA TRP A 172 13.65 5.85 16.15
C TRP A 172 13.43 4.35 16.34
N PHE A 173 14.14 3.52 15.59
CA PHE A 173 14.12 2.07 15.81
C PHE A 173 15.02 1.61 16.93
N CYS A 174 16.01 2.43 17.29
CA CYS A 174 16.99 2.10 18.32
C CYS A 174 16.64 2.64 19.69
N LEU A 175 15.78 3.66 19.79
CA LEU A 175 15.53 4.38 21.05
C LEU A 175 14.32 3.88 21.82
N GLU A 176 13.46 3.11 21.24
CA GLU A 176 12.29 2.66 21.97
C GLU A 176 12.61 1.73 23.10
N GLN A 177 13.75 1.63 23.60
CA GLN A 177 14.01 0.91 24.84
C GLN A 177 15.27 0.04 24.86
N TYR A 178 16.43 0.55 24.66
CA TYR A 178 17.67 -0.20 24.95
C TYR A 178 18.37 -0.94 23.82
N GLY A 179 18.20 -0.51 22.60
CA GLY A 179 18.97 -1.05 21.49
C GLY A 179 18.21 -0.94 20.18
N CYS A 180 18.92 -1.00 19.10
CA CYS A 180 18.35 -1.01 17.78
C CYS A 180 17.46 -2.25 17.58
N VAL A 181 16.16 -2.07 17.64
CA VAL A 181 15.21 -3.12 17.30
C VAL A 181 14.66 -2.82 15.93
N VAL A 182 15.17 -3.51 14.93
CA VAL A 182 14.48 -3.62 13.64
C VAL A 182 13.18 -4.36 13.91
N ARG A 183 12.10 -3.85 13.40
CA ARG A 183 10.88 -4.63 13.38
C ARG A 183 11.16 -5.88 12.54
N PRO A 184 11.08 -7.09 13.12
CA PRO A 184 11.40 -8.32 12.38
C PRO A 184 10.61 -8.45 11.08
N GLY A 185 9.40 -7.85 11.04
CA GLY A 185 8.55 -7.76 9.90
C GLY A 185 9.16 -7.14 8.67
N ASP A 186 9.74 -6.00 8.84
CA ASP A 186 10.31 -5.24 7.72
C ASP A 186 11.50 -5.98 7.10
N ALA A 187 12.33 -6.62 7.95
CA ALA A 187 13.47 -7.41 7.50
C ALA A 187 13.06 -8.61 6.66
N ALA A 188 12.03 -9.33 7.09
CA ALA A 188 11.62 -10.51 6.37
C ALA A 188 10.87 -10.19 5.07
N SER A 189 10.07 -9.14 5.03
CA SER A 189 9.46 -8.70 3.78
C SER A 189 10.52 -8.43 2.72
N LEU A 190 11.61 -7.76 3.07
CA LEU A 190 12.74 -7.53 2.16
C LEU A 190 13.41 -8.85 1.74
N GLY A 191 13.66 -9.73 2.69
CA GLY A 191 14.24 -11.05 2.41
C GLY A 191 13.39 -11.84 1.42
N LEU A 192 12.10 -11.94 1.67
CA LEU A 192 11.16 -12.62 0.77
C LEU A 192 11.13 -11.98 -0.62
N THR A 193 11.19 -10.66 -0.70
CA THR A 193 11.21 -9.93 -1.97
C THR A 193 12.47 -10.24 -2.77
N PHE A 194 13.64 -10.19 -2.16
CA PHE A 194 14.90 -10.48 -2.85
C PHE A 194 15.01 -11.96 -3.24
N ASP A 195 14.58 -12.89 -2.38
CA ASP A 195 14.51 -14.31 -2.73
C ASP A 195 13.58 -14.55 -3.92
N TYR A 196 12.40 -13.94 -3.92
CA TYR A 196 11.48 -14.02 -5.06
C TYR A 196 12.11 -13.50 -6.36
N LEU A 197 12.73 -12.32 -6.31
CA LEU A 197 13.37 -11.72 -7.48
C LEU A 197 14.55 -12.56 -7.99
N HIS A 198 15.32 -13.15 -7.08
CA HIS A 198 16.39 -14.07 -7.43
C HIS A 198 15.85 -15.35 -8.07
N ASP A 199 14.95 -16.05 -7.40
CA ASP A 199 14.51 -17.39 -7.80
C ASP A 199 13.52 -17.36 -8.97
N LYS A 200 12.69 -16.35 -9.08
CA LYS A 200 11.62 -16.25 -10.09
C LYS A 200 11.90 -15.28 -11.22
N LYS A 201 12.80 -14.32 -11.03
CA LYS A 201 13.10 -13.27 -12.01
C LYS A 201 14.57 -13.24 -12.44
N GLY A 202 15.41 -14.13 -11.90
CA GLY A 202 16.80 -14.26 -12.28
C GLY A 202 17.69 -13.11 -11.82
N MET A 203 17.29 -12.39 -10.76
CA MET A 203 18.15 -11.36 -10.17
C MET A 203 19.46 -11.99 -9.68
N PRO A 204 20.62 -11.48 -10.09
CA PRO A 204 21.90 -12.02 -9.59
C PRO A 204 22.04 -11.75 -8.09
N VAL A 205 22.77 -12.62 -7.39
CA VAL A 205 23.22 -12.32 -6.02
C VAL A 205 24.40 -11.38 -6.07
N LEU A 206 24.55 -10.56 -5.03
CA LEU A 206 25.76 -9.75 -4.91
C LEU A 206 26.99 -10.64 -4.87
N PRO A 207 28.16 -10.19 -5.40
CA PRO A 207 29.38 -11.00 -5.51
C PRO A 207 29.85 -11.60 -4.20
N ASP A 208 29.58 -10.95 -3.08
CA ASP A 208 29.89 -11.44 -1.72
C ASP A 208 28.83 -12.41 -1.15
N GLY A 209 27.79 -12.70 -1.91
CA GLY A 209 26.67 -13.55 -1.47
C GLY A 209 25.78 -12.97 -0.38
N SER A 210 26.00 -11.72 0.01
CA SER A 210 25.41 -11.09 1.19
C SER A 210 23.90 -11.02 1.16
N ILE A 211 23.27 -10.77 0.02
CA ILE A 211 21.80 -10.71 -0.09
C ILE A 211 21.20 -12.10 0.19
N ARG A 212 21.75 -13.16 -0.40
CA ARG A 212 21.20 -14.50 -0.24
C ARG A 212 21.36 -15.02 1.18
N GLY A 213 22.52 -14.79 1.79
CA GLY A 213 22.76 -15.16 3.19
C GLY A 213 21.84 -14.41 4.15
N THR A 214 21.58 -13.16 3.87
CA THR A 214 20.71 -12.28 4.66
C THR A 214 19.26 -12.69 4.51
N ALA A 215 18.78 -12.90 3.30
CA ALA A 215 17.42 -13.36 3.02
C ALA A 215 17.11 -14.70 3.68
N ALA A 216 17.99 -15.68 3.57
CA ALA A 216 17.82 -16.98 4.21
C ALA A 216 17.80 -16.91 5.74
N SER A 217 18.52 -15.96 6.35
CA SER A 217 18.45 -15.74 7.79
C SER A 217 17.13 -15.07 8.20
N TRP A 218 16.54 -14.27 7.33
CA TRP A 218 15.31 -13.55 7.60
C TRP A 218 14.05 -14.40 7.47
N VAL A 219 14.04 -15.34 6.53
CA VAL A 219 12.96 -16.33 6.40
C VAL A 219 12.76 -17.15 7.69
N LYS A 220 13.82 -17.38 8.46
CA LYS A 220 13.70 -18.03 9.78
C LYS A 220 12.97 -17.19 10.83
N TRP A 221 12.87 -15.90 10.59
CA TRP A 221 12.16 -14.96 11.48
C TRP A 221 10.68 -14.84 11.12
N GLU A 222 10.24 -15.44 10.05
CA GLU A 222 8.85 -15.41 9.61
C GLU A 222 7.87 -15.89 10.70
N ALA A 223 8.29 -16.83 11.53
CA ALA A 223 7.50 -17.32 12.66
C ALA A 223 7.37 -16.31 13.83
N THR A 224 8.26 -15.32 13.90
CA THR A 224 8.23 -14.29 14.97
C THR A 224 7.47 -13.02 14.55
N PHE A 225 6.77 -13.09 13.48
CA PHE A 225 6.40 -12.06 12.53
C PHE A 225 5.21 -11.23 12.83
N MET A 226 4.61 -11.36 13.94
CA MET A 226 3.31 -10.80 14.25
C MET A 226 3.35 -9.37 14.82
N TRP A 227 4.39 -8.62 14.53
CA TRP A 227 4.40 -7.19 14.87
C TRP A 227 3.40 -6.41 14.02
N LEU A 228 3.26 -6.79 12.76
CA LEU A 228 2.14 -6.37 11.95
C LEU A 228 1.02 -7.39 12.15
N SER A 229 0.03 -7.10 12.93
CA SER A 229 -1.10 -7.98 13.20
C SER A 229 -2.39 -7.20 13.26
N SER A 230 -3.50 -7.92 13.13
CA SER A 230 -4.81 -7.33 13.35
C SER A 230 -4.99 -6.77 14.76
N ASN A 231 -4.15 -7.16 15.73
CA ASN A 231 -4.17 -6.66 17.10
C ASN A 231 -3.35 -5.38 17.29
N ASN A 232 -2.69 -4.90 16.26
CA ASN A 232 -2.01 -3.61 16.30
C ASN A 232 -3.01 -2.46 16.51
N ARG A 233 -2.44 -1.30 16.87
CA ARG A 233 -3.23 -0.08 17.00
C ARG A 233 -4.01 0.18 15.72
N PRO A 234 -5.31 0.53 15.81
CA PRO A 234 -6.13 0.91 14.67
C PRO A 234 -5.48 2.02 13.81
N GLY A 235 -5.87 2.06 12.56
CA GLY A 235 -5.36 3.02 11.60
C GLY A 235 -4.08 2.55 10.92
N TYR A 236 -3.04 3.38 10.89
CA TYR A 236 -1.83 3.19 10.10
C TYR A 236 -1.13 1.83 10.35
N SER A 237 -1.00 1.41 11.60
CA SER A 237 -0.32 0.14 11.91
C SER A 237 -1.06 -1.09 11.37
N GLN A 238 -2.41 -1.08 11.38
CA GLN A 238 -3.21 -2.13 10.76
C GLN A 238 -3.20 -2.03 9.22
N HIS A 239 -3.10 -0.83 8.67
CA HIS A 239 -2.92 -0.64 7.24
C HIS A 239 -1.59 -1.24 6.74
N LEU A 240 -0.49 -1.02 7.45
CA LEU A 240 0.80 -1.65 7.13
C LEU A 240 0.70 -3.18 7.14
N HIS A 241 -0.03 -3.77 8.08
CA HIS A 241 -0.28 -5.21 8.08
C HIS A 241 -1.06 -5.66 6.84
N ALA A 242 -2.07 -4.89 6.42
CA ALA A 242 -2.80 -5.18 5.18
C ALA A 242 -1.88 -5.11 3.94
N VAL A 243 -0.97 -4.15 3.90
CA VAL A 243 0.02 -4.03 2.81
C VAL A 243 1.01 -5.19 2.81
N ASP A 244 1.45 -5.66 3.98
CA ASP A 244 2.32 -6.83 4.10
C ASP A 244 1.60 -8.12 3.65
N ILE A 245 0.34 -8.33 4.03
CA ILE A 245 -0.48 -9.43 3.50
C ILE A 245 -0.54 -9.39 1.96
N LEU A 246 -0.77 -8.21 1.40
CA LEU A 246 -0.84 -8.02 -0.04
C LEU A 246 0.48 -8.39 -0.74
N LEU A 247 1.60 -7.94 -0.20
CA LEU A 247 2.94 -8.26 -0.70
C LEU A 247 3.22 -9.77 -0.66
N ARG A 248 2.89 -10.44 0.44
CA ARG A 248 3.08 -11.88 0.58
C ARG A 248 2.23 -12.69 -0.37
N ARG A 249 0.98 -12.29 -0.60
CA ARG A 249 0.12 -12.88 -1.63
C ARG A 249 0.74 -12.77 -3.01
N LEU A 250 1.26 -11.60 -3.33
CA LEU A 250 1.92 -11.36 -4.60
C LEU A 250 3.18 -12.22 -4.78
N ILE A 251 4.01 -12.34 -3.76
CA ILE A 251 5.22 -13.18 -3.76
C ILE A 251 4.86 -14.66 -3.89
N ASN A 252 3.88 -15.14 -3.15
CA ASN A 252 3.47 -16.54 -3.13
C ASN A 252 2.64 -16.92 -4.38
N GLY A 253 2.07 -15.94 -5.10
CA GLY A 253 1.13 -16.19 -6.17
C GLY A 253 -0.17 -16.85 -5.68
N ASP A 254 -0.55 -16.60 -4.43
CA ASP A 254 -1.74 -17.16 -3.79
C ASP A 254 -2.55 -16.03 -3.11
N ASP A 255 -3.66 -15.67 -3.74
CA ASP A 255 -4.57 -14.64 -3.25
C ASP A 255 -5.28 -15.01 -1.94
N ASN A 256 -5.24 -16.28 -1.54
CA ASN A 256 -5.81 -16.78 -0.30
C ASN A 256 -4.81 -16.89 0.85
N ALA A 257 -3.53 -16.69 0.59
CA ALA A 257 -2.54 -16.66 1.65
C ALA A 257 -2.91 -15.60 2.70
N TYR A 258 -2.71 -15.93 3.97
CA TYR A 258 -3.03 -15.06 5.11
C TYR A 258 -4.51 -14.60 5.15
N MET A 259 -5.42 -15.45 4.69
CA MET A 259 -6.85 -15.14 4.62
C MET A 259 -7.46 -14.93 6.02
N GLN A 260 -6.99 -15.65 7.04
CA GLN A 260 -7.51 -15.49 8.40
C GLN A 260 -7.14 -14.12 8.96
N GLU A 261 -5.90 -13.70 8.81
CA GLU A 261 -5.40 -12.38 9.22
C GLU A 261 -6.16 -11.25 8.52
N ALA A 262 -6.44 -11.41 7.22
CA ALA A 262 -7.23 -10.46 6.47
C ALA A 262 -8.69 -10.39 6.97
N LYS A 263 -9.29 -11.53 7.33
CA LYS A 263 -10.63 -11.59 7.92
C LYS A 263 -10.65 -10.97 9.33
N ASP A 264 -9.62 -11.20 10.12
CA ASP A 264 -9.48 -10.61 11.44
C ASP A 264 -9.36 -9.09 11.37
N LEU A 265 -8.62 -8.55 10.40
CA LEU A 265 -8.57 -7.11 10.12
C LEU A 265 -9.94 -6.54 9.75
N ALA A 266 -10.59 -7.15 8.75
CA ALA A 266 -11.88 -6.68 8.25
C ALA A 266 -13.02 -6.85 9.27
N GLY A 267 -12.90 -7.81 10.20
CA GLY A 267 -13.88 -8.11 11.22
C GLY A 267 -13.88 -7.17 12.43
N LYS A 268 -12.85 -6.32 12.55
CA LYS A 268 -12.76 -5.38 13.67
C LYS A 268 -13.74 -4.23 13.50
N LYS A 269 -14.33 -3.80 14.61
CA LYS A 269 -15.30 -2.71 14.62
C LYS A 269 -14.72 -1.39 14.09
N GLU A 270 -13.50 -1.09 14.46
CA GLU A 270 -12.76 0.10 14.02
C GLU A 270 -12.49 0.12 12.51
N ASN A 271 -12.54 -1.03 11.86
CA ASN A 271 -12.31 -1.21 10.42
C ASN A 271 -13.61 -1.36 9.61
N GLU A 272 -14.76 -1.19 10.25
CA GLU A 272 -16.05 -1.26 9.57
C GLU A 272 -16.11 -0.27 8.41
N GLY A 273 -16.46 -0.78 7.22
CA GLY A 273 -16.53 0.00 6.00
C GLY A 273 -15.17 0.29 5.34
N ASN A 274 -14.06 -0.28 5.81
CA ASN A 274 -12.78 -0.23 5.12
C ASN A 274 -12.80 -1.18 3.91
N ALA A 275 -13.01 -0.61 2.72
CA ALA A 275 -13.15 -1.39 1.48
C ALA A 275 -11.87 -2.17 1.13
N PHE A 276 -10.69 -1.65 1.46
CA PHE A 276 -9.43 -2.35 1.21
C PHE A 276 -9.31 -3.62 2.07
N PHE A 277 -9.64 -3.54 3.35
CA PHE A 277 -9.61 -4.71 4.24
C PHE A 277 -10.71 -5.71 3.87
N ALA A 278 -11.88 -5.23 3.47
CA ALA A 278 -12.96 -6.08 2.97
C ALA A 278 -12.53 -6.85 1.69
N TRP A 279 -11.86 -6.18 0.77
CA TRP A 279 -11.31 -6.80 -0.43
C TRP A 279 -10.26 -7.86 -0.08
N LEU A 280 -9.31 -7.57 0.81
CA LEU A 280 -8.32 -8.53 1.30
C LEU A 280 -8.97 -9.76 1.95
N ALA A 281 -10.05 -9.55 2.71
CA ALA A 281 -10.79 -10.61 3.40
C ALA A 281 -11.65 -11.48 2.45
N GLY A 282 -11.63 -11.21 1.15
CA GLY A 282 -12.40 -11.95 0.16
C GLY A 282 -13.92 -11.70 0.26
N LYS A 283 -14.33 -10.53 0.73
CA LYS A 283 -15.74 -10.12 0.70
C LYS A 283 -16.24 -10.04 -0.75
N SER A 284 -17.55 -10.15 -0.94
CA SER A 284 -18.13 -10.11 -2.27
C SER A 284 -17.79 -8.82 -3.00
N ARG A 285 -17.66 -8.90 -4.35
CA ARG A 285 -17.39 -7.74 -5.19
C ARG A 285 -18.40 -6.62 -4.95
N ALA A 286 -19.69 -6.96 -4.86
CA ALA A 286 -20.76 -6.01 -4.59
C ALA A 286 -20.60 -5.30 -3.24
N GLU A 287 -20.23 -6.03 -2.19
CA GLU A 287 -19.97 -5.46 -0.86
C GLU A 287 -18.78 -4.49 -0.89
N VAL A 288 -17.69 -4.85 -1.58
CA VAL A 288 -16.51 -3.97 -1.69
C VAL A 288 -16.83 -2.73 -2.53
N ILE A 289 -17.60 -2.85 -3.61
CA ILE A 289 -18.06 -1.71 -4.40
C ILE A 289 -18.95 -0.78 -3.54
N ASP A 290 -19.92 -1.33 -2.83
CA ASP A 290 -20.79 -0.56 -1.94
C ASP A 290 -20.01 0.22 -0.89
N GLN A 291 -19.06 -0.44 -0.21
CA GLN A 291 -18.18 0.23 0.77
C GLN A 291 -17.32 1.31 0.12
N THR A 292 -16.77 1.04 -1.07
CA THR A 292 -15.99 2.02 -1.82
C THR A 292 -16.86 3.23 -2.18
N LEU A 293 -18.06 3.02 -2.69
CA LEU A 293 -18.98 4.09 -3.05
C LEU A 293 -19.44 4.93 -1.85
N LYS A 294 -19.59 4.31 -0.67
CA LYS A 294 -19.95 5.00 0.57
C LYS A 294 -18.82 5.85 1.13
N ARG A 295 -17.60 5.42 0.99
CA ARG A 295 -16.40 6.11 1.50
C ARG A 295 -15.82 7.09 0.48
N CYS A 296 -15.85 6.76 -0.79
CA CYS A 296 -15.44 7.62 -1.89
C CYS A 296 -16.67 8.33 -2.45
N GLN A 297 -17.02 9.46 -1.89
CA GLN A 297 -18.28 10.13 -2.15
C GLN A 297 -18.42 10.73 -3.56
N ALA A 298 -19.64 11.09 -3.89
CA ALA A 298 -19.94 11.78 -5.13
C ALA A 298 -19.40 13.24 -5.12
N PRO A 299 -19.12 13.80 -6.28
CA PRO A 299 -18.48 15.13 -6.43
C PRO A 299 -19.20 16.28 -5.72
N ASP A 300 -20.53 16.23 -5.69
CA ASP A 300 -21.40 17.22 -5.06
C ASP A 300 -21.46 17.13 -3.53
N VAL A 301 -20.98 16.04 -2.97
CA VAL A 301 -21.00 15.75 -1.51
C VAL A 301 -19.61 15.87 -0.89
N LEU A 302 -18.57 15.85 -1.70
CA LEU A 302 -17.19 15.91 -1.21
C LEU A 302 -16.85 17.29 -0.64
N PRO A 303 -16.14 17.33 0.50
CA PRO A 303 -15.66 18.58 1.04
C PRO A 303 -14.71 19.26 0.06
N LYS A 304 -14.67 20.57 0.13
CA LYS A 304 -13.65 21.32 -0.59
C LYS A 304 -12.27 21.01 -0.02
N PRO A 305 -11.20 21.13 -0.82
CA PRO A 305 -9.82 20.86 -0.39
C PRO A 305 -9.51 21.41 1.01
N PRO A 306 -8.52 20.84 1.68
CA PRO A 306 -7.47 19.98 1.13
C PRO A 306 -7.81 18.48 1.14
N LEU A 307 -7.45 17.81 0.07
CA LEU A 307 -7.57 16.35 -0.12
C LEU A 307 -6.25 15.70 0.33
N PHE A 308 -6.04 15.53 1.61
CA PHE A 308 -4.72 15.25 2.17
C PHE A 308 -4.59 13.92 2.91
N GLN A 309 -5.55 13.00 2.74
CA GLN A 309 -5.49 11.72 3.44
C GLN A 309 -5.64 10.53 2.50
N TRP A 310 -4.97 9.45 2.89
CA TRP A 310 -5.22 8.11 2.37
C TRP A 310 -6.17 7.43 3.36
N GLN A 311 -7.45 7.36 3.03
CA GLN A 311 -8.49 6.99 4.00
C GLN A 311 -8.39 5.55 4.53
N TRP A 312 -7.80 4.63 3.76
CA TRP A 312 -7.71 3.22 4.16
C TRP A 312 -6.71 2.98 5.28
N GLU A 313 -5.85 3.94 5.58
CA GLU A 313 -4.91 3.90 6.70
C GLU A 313 -5.46 4.55 7.98
N ARG A 314 -6.67 5.12 7.95
CA ARG A 314 -7.22 5.89 9.06
C ARG A 314 -8.13 5.04 9.93
N ASP A 315 -8.03 5.30 11.23
CA ASP A 315 -9.01 4.88 12.20
C ASP A 315 -10.36 5.57 11.89
N ASN A 316 -11.41 4.79 11.83
CA ASN A 316 -12.76 5.33 11.63
C ASN A 316 -13.38 5.89 12.94
N HIS A 317 -12.72 5.70 14.07
CA HIS A 317 -13.07 6.34 15.33
C HIS A 317 -12.46 7.75 15.37
N VAL A 318 -13.28 8.72 15.02
CA VAL A 318 -12.86 10.13 15.01
C VAL A 318 -13.38 10.78 16.28
N ASP A 319 -12.56 11.63 16.89
CA ASP A 319 -13.00 12.49 17.97
C ASP A 319 -14.16 13.39 17.50
N PRO A 320 -15.15 13.64 18.34
CA PRO A 320 -16.24 14.55 18.02
C PRO A 320 -15.70 15.90 17.52
N GLY A 321 -16.09 16.31 16.34
CA GLY A 321 -15.65 17.56 15.71
C GLY A 321 -14.54 17.41 14.68
N GLN A 322 -13.91 16.26 14.54
CA GLN A 322 -12.98 16.00 13.42
C GLN A 322 -13.73 15.53 12.18
N LEU A 323 -13.20 15.87 11.02
CA LEU A 323 -13.70 15.34 9.75
C LEU A 323 -13.40 13.85 9.65
N LEU A 324 -14.36 13.08 9.17
CA LEU A 324 -14.17 11.67 8.88
C LEU A 324 -13.11 11.46 7.81
N ALA A 325 -12.37 10.36 7.87
CA ALA A 325 -11.27 10.08 6.94
C ALA A 325 -11.70 10.17 5.47
N TYR A 326 -12.88 9.67 5.12
CA TYR A 326 -13.42 9.75 3.76
C TYR A 326 -13.73 11.19 3.29
N GLN A 327 -13.95 12.13 4.22
CA GLN A 327 -14.15 13.53 3.89
C GLN A 327 -12.85 14.25 3.51
N GLN A 328 -11.73 13.61 3.76
CA GLN A 328 -10.38 14.13 3.51
C GLN A 328 -9.61 13.27 2.51
N SER A 329 -10.29 12.32 1.86
CA SER A 329 -9.71 11.43 0.84
C SER A 329 -8.96 12.24 -0.23
N CYS A 330 -7.77 11.74 -0.61
CA CYS A 330 -6.98 12.34 -1.68
C CYS A 330 -7.38 11.87 -3.08
N TYR A 331 -8.49 11.17 -3.23
CA TYR A 331 -8.97 10.53 -4.45
C TYR A 331 -8.09 9.37 -4.95
N TRP A 332 -6.78 9.41 -4.77
CA TRP A 332 -5.89 8.31 -5.15
C TRP A 332 -6.20 7.02 -4.42
N ASP A 333 -6.63 7.08 -3.17
CA ASP A 333 -7.14 5.97 -2.39
C ASP A 333 -8.41 5.36 -2.99
N CYS A 334 -9.27 6.19 -3.57
CA CYS A 334 -10.49 5.77 -4.27
C CYS A 334 -10.18 5.15 -5.64
N ILE A 335 -9.26 5.77 -6.39
CA ILE A 335 -8.74 5.23 -7.65
C ILE A 335 -8.07 3.87 -7.41
N PHE A 336 -7.29 3.73 -6.34
CA PHE A 336 -6.70 2.47 -5.93
C PHE A 336 -7.75 1.36 -5.79
N MET A 337 -8.85 1.62 -5.08
CA MET A 337 -9.92 0.62 -4.92
C MET A 337 -10.60 0.28 -6.23
N ALA A 338 -10.90 1.27 -7.07
CA ALA A 338 -11.50 1.03 -8.39
C ALA A 338 -10.57 0.16 -9.26
N LYS A 339 -9.26 0.44 -9.25
CA LYS A 339 -8.25 -0.36 -9.97
C LYS A 339 -8.13 -1.79 -9.41
N LEU A 340 -8.13 -1.97 -8.08
CA LEU A 340 -8.16 -3.31 -7.47
C LEU A 340 -9.38 -4.13 -7.92
N LEU A 341 -10.51 -3.46 -8.07
CA LEU A 341 -11.73 -4.03 -8.59
C LEU A 341 -11.73 -4.19 -10.12
N LYS A 342 -10.62 -3.84 -10.80
CA LYS A 342 -10.46 -3.89 -12.27
C LYS A 342 -11.53 -3.08 -13.01
N VAL A 343 -12.00 -2.00 -12.39
CA VAL A 343 -12.87 -1.04 -13.05
C VAL A 343 -11.99 -0.15 -13.93
N GLN A 344 -12.43 0.07 -15.17
CA GLN A 344 -11.76 0.97 -16.11
C GLN A 344 -12.55 2.27 -16.20
N SER A 345 -11.85 3.39 -16.34
CA SER A 345 -12.49 4.67 -16.68
C SER A 345 -13.19 4.56 -18.03
N PRO A 346 -14.26 5.30 -18.24
CA PRO A 346 -14.99 5.35 -19.51
C PRO A 346 -14.11 5.73 -20.70
#